data_f34964c0c62383c8d9214ba735d70de1
#
_entry.id   f34964c0c62383c8d9214ba735d70de1
#
_cell.length_a   1.000
_cell.length_b   1.000
_cell.length_c   1.000
_cell.angle_alpha   90.00
_cell.angle_beta   90.00
_cell.angle_gamma   90.00
#
_symmetry.space_group_name_H-M   'P 1'
#
loop_
_entity.id
_entity.type
_entity.pdbx_description
1 polymer ?
#
loop_
_entity_poly.entity_id
_entity_poly.type
_entity_poly.pdbx_seq_one_letter_code
_entity_poly.pdbx_strand_id
1 'polypeptide(L)'
;VEEFKQNGLKFTMNDLAKRLGISKKTIYTVFESKQAVLVAVADRYAADLNSMQEELEADISLNVVQKLEKLLCALPEKYYNIGLSRIYELAEKYPKPYRHLMRSVNNGWEQAEKYLEKGMEEGMIREVSIPVVMAMVKGTVYCFMESDILYQNELTYEQAKKEMVEILMKGIKAGGKSQDSGN
;
A
#
# COMPACT_ATOMS: atom_id res chain seq x y z
N VAL A 1 -6.03 -0.68 -14.98
CA VAL A 1 -4.87 -1.23 -14.25
C VAL A 1 -3.99 -2.02 -15.21
N GLU A 2 -4.51 -3.03 -15.92
CA GLU A 2 -3.71 -3.94 -16.76
C GLU A 2 -2.88 -3.23 -17.84
N GLU A 3 -3.45 -2.23 -18.53
CA GLU A 3 -2.67 -1.42 -19.50
C GLU A 3 -1.51 -0.68 -18.82
N PHE A 4 -1.73 -0.18 -17.61
CA PHE A 4 -0.69 0.48 -16.84
C PHE A 4 0.40 -0.51 -16.39
N LYS A 5 0.03 -1.72 -15.99
CA LYS A 5 0.99 -2.79 -15.67
C LYS A 5 1.88 -3.17 -16.86
N GLN A 6 1.30 -3.28 -18.03
CA GLN A 6 2.04 -3.71 -19.22
C GLN A 6 2.85 -2.58 -19.85
N ASN A 7 2.23 -1.43 -20.06
CA ASN A 7 2.75 -0.36 -20.88
C ASN A 7 3.15 0.90 -20.09
N GLY A 8 3.00 0.89 -18.75
CA GLY A 8 3.24 2.08 -17.92
C GLY A 8 2.38 3.24 -18.40
N LEU A 9 2.95 4.42 -18.44
CA LEU A 9 2.27 5.62 -18.97
C LEU A 9 2.33 5.75 -20.51
N LYS A 10 2.82 4.75 -21.23
CA LYS A 10 2.85 4.80 -22.72
C LYS A 10 1.54 4.41 -23.37
N PHE A 11 0.59 3.77 -22.64
CA PHE A 11 -0.70 3.41 -23.20
C PHE A 11 -1.47 4.64 -23.72
N THR A 12 -2.30 4.42 -24.72
CA THR A 12 -3.19 5.44 -25.30
C THR A 12 -4.66 5.12 -25.01
N MET A 13 -5.54 6.12 -25.22
CA MET A 13 -6.99 5.88 -25.16
C MET A 13 -7.47 4.85 -26.18
N ASN A 14 -6.75 4.73 -27.31
CA ASN A 14 -7.06 3.74 -28.34
C ASN A 14 -6.70 2.31 -27.86
N ASP A 15 -5.61 2.15 -27.13
CA ASP A 15 -5.20 0.86 -26.56
C ASP A 15 -6.23 0.39 -25.54
N LEU A 16 -6.73 1.29 -24.69
CA LEU A 16 -7.83 1.00 -23.77
C LEU A 16 -9.11 0.61 -24.50
N ALA A 17 -9.48 1.35 -25.53
CA ALA A 17 -10.67 1.03 -26.33
C ALA A 17 -10.58 -0.35 -26.97
N LYS A 18 -9.43 -0.69 -27.57
CA LYS A 18 -9.16 -2.02 -28.14
C LYS A 18 -9.26 -3.12 -27.08
N ARG A 19 -8.62 -2.94 -25.91
CA ARG A 19 -8.65 -3.93 -24.82
C ARG A 19 -10.08 -4.17 -24.30
N LEU A 20 -10.89 -3.12 -24.23
CA LEU A 20 -12.27 -3.19 -23.75
C LEU A 20 -13.26 -3.65 -24.85
N GLY A 21 -12.82 -3.83 -26.09
CA GLY A 21 -13.69 -4.20 -27.20
C GLY A 21 -14.72 -3.12 -27.58
N ILE A 22 -14.41 -1.84 -27.27
CA ILE A 22 -15.30 -0.70 -27.55
C ILE A 22 -14.67 0.28 -28.55
N SER A 23 -15.50 1.17 -29.11
CA SER A 23 -14.99 2.22 -29.99
C SER A 23 -14.25 3.31 -29.23
N LYS A 24 -13.28 3.96 -29.91
CA LYS A 24 -12.61 5.15 -29.39
C LYS A 24 -13.63 6.25 -29.00
N LYS A 25 -14.70 6.40 -29.75
CA LYS A 25 -15.78 7.35 -29.44
C LYS A 25 -16.44 6.99 -28.12
N THR A 26 -16.72 5.72 -27.88
CA THR A 26 -17.35 5.23 -26.65
C THR A 26 -16.50 5.53 -25.42
N ILE A 27 -15.18 5.31 -25.48
CA ILE A 27 -14.32 5.59 -24.32
C ILE A 27 -14.27 7.09 -24.00
N TYR A 28 -14.33 7.96 -25.03
CA TYR A 28 -14.34 9.41 -24.82
C TYR A 28 -15.69 9.96 -24.32
N THR A 29 -16.79 9.19 -24.39
CA THR A 29 -18.03 9.56 -23.70
C THR A 29 -17.97 9.39 -22.19
N VAL A 30 -17.04 8.55 -21.69
CA VAL A 30 -16.86 8.26 -20.27
C VAL A 30 -15.66 9.03 -19.69
N PHE A 31 -14.57 9.08 -20.44
CA PHE A 31 -13.34 9.72 -20.00
C PHE A 31 -12.86 10.73 -21.05
N GLU A 32 -12.91 11.99 -20.73
CA GLU A 32 -12.49 13.07 -21.62
C GLU A 32 -10.99 13.06 -21.95
N SER A 33 -10.18 12.42 -21.13
CA SER A 33 -8.72 12.38 -21.27
C SER A 33 -8.10 11.16 -20.59
N LYS A 34 -6.87 10.88 -20.94
CA LYS A 34 -6.04 9.90 -20.25
C LYS A 34 -5.84 10.24 -18.76
N GLN A 35 -5.73 11.53 -18.43
CA GLN A 35 -5.65 11.96 -17.03
C GLN A 35 -6.93 11.61 -16.26
N ALA A 36 -8.12 11.75 -16.87
CA ALA A 36 -9.37 11.34 -16.25
C ALA A 36 -9.42 9.84 -15.97
N VAL A 37 -8.90 9.00 -16.89
CA VAL A 37 -8.75 7.56 -16.65
C VAL A 37 -7.82 7.27 -15.48
N LEU A 38 -6.67 7.95 -15.42
CA LEU A 38 -5.71 7.75 -14.33
C LEU A 38 -6.26 8.20 -12.97
N VAL A 39 -7.06 9.28 -12.93
CA VAL A 39 -7.79 9.70 -11.71
C VAL A 39 -8.77 8.62 -11.29
N ALA A 40 -9.59 8.11 -12.21
CA ALA A 40 -10.56 7.06 -11.90
C ALA A 40 -9.89 5.75 -11.41
N VAL A 41 -8.70 5.42 -11.93
CA VAL A 41 -7.91 4.29 -11.43
C VAL A 41 -7.40 4.56 -10.02
N ALA A 42 -6.94 5.77 -9.73
CA ALA A 42 -6.49 6.16 -8.38
C ALA A 42 -7.66 6.18 -7.38
N ASP A 43 -8.82 6.68 -7.78
CA ASP A 43 -10.03 6.67 -6.95
C ASP A 43 -10.52 5.23 -6.68
N ARG A 44 -10.42 4.36 -7.68
CA ARG A 44 -10.73 2.93 -7.49
C ARG A 44 -9.74 2.25 -6.54
N TYR A 45 -8.46 2.55 -6.65
CA TYR A 45 -7.45 2.07 -5.69
C TYR A 45 -7.78 2.53 -4.27
N ALA A 46 -8.15 3.80 -4.12
CA ALA A 46 -8.60 4.37 -2.86
C ALA A 46 -9.79 3.60 -2.26
N ALA A 47 -10.82 3.35 -3.08
CA ALA A 47 -12.01 2.61 -2.67
C ALA A 47 -11.66 1.17 -2.23
N ASP A 48 -10.79 0.48 -2.97
CA ASP A 48 -10.36 -0.86 -2.61
C ASP A 48 -9.59 -0.91 -1.28
N LEU A 49 -8.69 0.06 -1.04
CA LEU A 49 -7.98 0.16 0.23
C LEU A 49 -8.91 0.48 1.39
N ASN A 50 -9.84 1.41 1.20
CA ASN A 50 -10.81 1.76 2.23
C ASN A 50 -11.69 0.55 2.59
N SER A 51 -12.18 -0.21 1.60
CA SER A 51 -12.94 -1.43 1.84
C SER A 51 -12.14 -2.45 2.66
N MET A 52 -10.87 -2.66 2.31
CA MET A 52 -9.99 -3.56 3.07
C MET A 52 -9.78 -3.07 4.52
N GLN A 53 -9.67 -1.77 4.73
CA GLN A 53 -9.52 -1.18 6.06
C GLN A 53 -10.80 -1.32 6.89
N GLU A 54 -11.97 -1.07 6.29
CA GLU A 54 -13.28 -1.25 6.93
C GLU A 54 -13.51 -2.72 7.32
N GLU A 55 -13.23 -3.67 6.44
CA GLU A 55 -13.29 -5.10 6.71
C GLU A 55 -12.34 -5.50 7.85
N LEU A 56 -11.12 -4.97 7.84
CA LEU A 56 -10.13 -5.22 8.87
C LEU A 56 -10.55 -4.65 10.23
N GLU A 57 -11.14 -3.45 10.25
CA GLU A 57 -11.64 -2.84 11.49
C GLU A 57 -12.83 -3.61 12.07
N ALA A 58 -13.72 -4.07 11.22
CA ALA A 58 -14.91 -4.83 11.59
C ALA A 58 -14.59 -6.27 12.07
N ASP A 59 -13.42 -6.81 11.73
CA ASP A 59 -13.05 -8.19 12.11
C ASP A 59 -12.70 -8.27 13.59
N ILE A 60 -13.66 -8.73 14.39
CA ILE A 60 -13.52 -8.91 15.84
C ILE A 60 -12.67 -10.13 16.23
N SER A 61 -12.34 -11.01 15.28
CA SER A 61 -11.48 -12.17 15.52
C SER A 61 -10.00 -11.79 15.63
N LEU A 62 -9.64 -10.60 15.15
CA LEU A 62 -8.27 -10.10 15.12
C LEU A 62 -8.02 -9.15 16.30
N ASN A 63 -6.91 -9.39 17.00
CA ASN A 63 -6.38 -8.41 17.94
C ASN A 63 -5.68 -7.24 17.22
N VAL A 64 -5.38 -6.18 17.95
CA VAL A 64 -4.80 -4.95 17.40
C VAL A 64 -3.45 -5.18 16.69
N VAL A 65 -2.64 -6.13 17.18
CA VAL A 65 -1.33 -6.47 16.58
C VAL A 65 -1.53 -7.15 15.22
N GLN A 66 -2.50 -8.06 15.13
CA GLN A 66 -2.85 -8.73 13.88
C GLN A 66 -3.46 -7.74 12.86
N LYS A 67 -4.27 -6.78 13.34
CA LYS A 67 -4.80 -5.69 12.50
C LYS A 67 -3.68 -4.81 11.94
N LEU A 68 -2.73 -4.41 12.79
CA LEU A 68 -1.56 -3.64 12.36
C LEU A 68 -0.74 -4.39 11.29
N GLU A 69 -0.45 -5.67 11.54
CA GLU A 69 0.31 -6.52 10.62
C GLU A 69 -0.36 -6.64 9.25
N LYS A 70 -1.67 -6.93 9.24
CA LYS A 70 -2.46 -7.00 8.00
C LYS A 70 -2.54 -5.65 7.28
N LEU A 71 -2.74 -4.56 8.01
CA LEU A 71 -2.79 -3.21 7.44
C LEU A 71 -1.46 -2.84 6.76
N LEU A 72 -0.34 -3.07 7.44
CA LEU A 72 0.98 -2.78 6.89
C LEU A 72 1.32 -3.64 5.67
N CYS A 73 0.77 -4.86 5.57
CA CYS A 73 0.89 -5.71 4.38
C CYS A 73 -0.14 -5.39 3.29
N ALA A 74 -1.18 -4.60 3.59
CA ALA A 74 -2.30 -4.38 2.68
C ALA A 74 -1.87 -3.82 1.32
N LEU A 75 -2.24 -4.56 0.28
CA LEU A 75 -2.15 -4.16 -1.12
C LEU A 75 -3.11 -5.05 -1.92
N PRO A 76 -4.14 -4.52 -2.57
CA PRO A 76 -5.04 -5.36 -3.37
C PRO A 76 -4.30 -6.05 -4.52
N GLU A 77 -4.54 -7.35 -4.73
CA GLU A 77 -3.81 -8.20 -5.69
C GLU A 77 -3.77 -7.63 -7.11
N LYS A 78 -4.86 -6.97 -7.53
CA LYS A 78 -4.92 -6.34 -8.86
C LYS A 78 -3.89 -5.23 -9.07
N TYR A 79 -3.22 -4.76 -8.02
CA TYR A 79 -2.15 -3.75 -8.11
C TYR A 79 -0.74 -4.36 -7.92
N TYR A 80 -0.65 -5.67 -7.70
CA TYR A 80 0.63 -6.38 -7.68
C TYR A 80 1.36 -6.20 -9.01
N ASN A 81 2.68 -6.18 -8.94
CA ASN A 81 3.56 -6.03 -10.12
C ASN A 81 3.40 -4.70 -10.88
N ILE A 82 2.78 -3.68 -10.29
CA ILE A 82 2.95 -2.32 -10.80
C ILE A 82 4.37 -1.88 -10.40
N GLY A 83 5.25 -1.82 -11.39
CA GLY A 83 6.63 -1.35 -11.17
C GLY A 83 6.62 0.07 -10.57
N LEU A 84 7.39 0.24 -9.52
CA LEU A 84 7.34 1.46 -8.71
C LEU A 84 7.88 2.68 -9.43
N SER A 85 8.85 2.49 -10.35
CA SER A 85 9.29 3.52 -11.30
C SER A 85 8.12 4.17 -12.07
N ARG A 86 7.02 3.42 -12.26
CA ARG A 86 5.81 3.93 -12.91
C ARG A 86 5.00 4.87 -12.01
N ILE A 87 5.09 4.69 -10.70
CA ILE A 87 4.45 5.59 -9.73
C ILE A 87 5.18 6.94 -9.72
N TYR A 88 6.52 6.94 -9.85
CA TYR A 88 7.29 8.18 -10.01
C TYR A 88 7.01 8.89 -11.32
N GLU A 89 6.97 8.13 -12.40
CA GLU A 89 6.58 8.68 -13.70
C GLU A 89 5.18 9.28 -13.64
N LEU A 90 4.27 8.67 -12.86
CA LEU A 90 2.93 9.21 -12.59
C LEU A 90 3.01 10.53 -11.83
N ALA A 91 3.85 10.63 -10.79
CA ALA A 91 4.04 11.85 -10.01
C ALA A 91 4.51 13.02 -10.88
N GLU A 92 5.47 12.76 -11.75
CA GLU A 92 6.05 13.75 -12.64
C GLU A 92 5.08 14.20 -13.74
N LYS A 93 4.47 13.25 -14.46
CA LYS A 93 3.65 13.53 -15.64
C LYS A 93 2.19 13.83 -15.35
N TYR A 94 1.67 13.26 -14.27
CA TYR A 94 0.25 13.36 -13.90
C TYR A 94 0.09 13.61 -12.38
N PRO A 95 0.46 14.79 -11.87
CA PRO A 95 0.48 15.07 -10.44
C PRO A 95 -0.91 15.00 -9.78
N LYS A 96 -2.01 15.20 -10.52
CA LYS A 96 -3.37 15.10 -9.96
C LYS A 96 -3.74 13.65 -9.62
N PRO A 97 -3.69 12.66 -10.53
CA PRO A 97 -3.85 11.25 -10.20
C PRO A 97 -2.91 10.76 -9.08
N TYR A 98 -1.65 11.19 -9.12
CA TYR A 98 -0.67 10.84 -8.07
C TYR A 98 -1.11 11.33 -6.70
N ARG A 99 -1.57 12.58 -6.57
CA ARG A 99 -2.08 13.10 -5.28
C ARG A 99 -3.31 12.34 -4.77
N HIS A 100 -4.19 11.88 -5.67
CA HIS A 100 -5.33 11.02 -5.29
C HIS A 100 -4.84 9.71 -4.70
N LEU A 101 -3.89 9.04 -5.37
CA LEU A 101 -3.26 7.82 -4.89
C LEU A 101 -2.61 8.01 -3.51
N MET A 102 -1.77 9.03 -3.36
CA MET A 102 -1.01 9.28 -2.12
C MET A 102 -1.90 9.66 -0.94
N ARG A 103 -3.05 10.28 -1.16
CA ARG A 103 -4.01 10.54 -0.10
C ARG A 103 -4.50 9.25 0.57
N SER A 104 -4.81 8.24 -0.20
CA SER A 104 -5.26 6.94 0.32
C SER A 104 -4.15 6.19 1.06
N VAL A 105 -2.93 6.28 0.55
CA VAL A 105 -1.75 5.73 1.24
C VAL A 105 -1.57 6.41 2.60
N ASN A 106 -1.70 7.73 2.67
CA ASN A 106 -1.57 8.48 3.92
C ASN A 106 -2.64 8.11 4.95
N ASN A 107 -3.90 7.89 4.52
CA ASN A 107 -4.95 7.42 5.43
C ASN A 107 -4.58 6.08 6.08
N GLY A 108 -3.97 5.17 5.33
CA GLY A 108 -3.47 3.91 5.87
C GLY A 108 -2.38 4.10 6.93
N TRP A 109 -1.50 5.08 6.76
CA TRP A 109 -0.47 5.40 7.76
C TRP A 109 -1.07 5.93 9.07
N GLU A 110 -2.06 6.82 9.01
CA GLU A 110 -2.77 7.31 10.18
C GLU A 110 -3.47 6.18 10.95
N GLN A 111 -4.04 5.22 10.25
CA GLN A 111 -4.65 4.05 10.89
C GLN A 111 -3.60 3.14 11.54
N ALA A 112 -2.42 2.98 10.94
CA ALA A 112 -1.32 2.23 11.53
C ALA A 112 -0.82 2.87 12.85
N GLU A 113 -0.74 4.20 12.90
CA GLU A 113 -0.40 4.95 14.12
C GLU A 113 -1.39 4.65 15.26
N LYS A 114 -2.70 4.67 14.97
CA LYS A 114 -3.74 4.33 15.95
C LYS A 114 -3.63 2.88 16.45
N TYR A 115 -3.30 1.94 15.57
CA TYR A 115 -3.10 0.55 16.00
C TYR A 115 -1.82 0.39 16.85
N LEU A 116 -0.77 1.16 16.60
CA LEU A 116 0.42 1.19 17.46
C LEU A 116 0.08 1.74 18.84
N GLU A 117 -0.63 2.87 18.93
CA GLU A 117 -1.10 3.46 20.19
C GLU A 117 -1.91 2.45 20.99
N LYS A 118 -2.96 1.91 20.39
CA LYS A 118 -3.84 0.93 21.03
C LYS A 118 -3.09 -0.35 21.43
N GLY A 119 -2.15 -0.81 20.62
CA GLY A 119 -1.34 -2.00 20.93
C GLY A 119 -0.43 -1.79 22.14
N MET A 120 0.10 -0.57 22.34
CA MET A 120 0.86 -0.19 23.55
C MET A 120 -0.06 -0.09 24.77
N GLU A 121 -1.25 0.55 24.65
CA GLU A 121 -2.23 0.64 25.72
C GLU A 121 -2.71 -0.74 26.19
N GLU A 122 -2.91 -1.67 25.28
CA GLU A 122 -3.31 -3.07 25.57
C GLU A 122 -2.12 -3.95 26.04
N GLY A 123 -0.89 -3.41 26.08
CA GLY A 123 0.31 -4.14 26.45
C GLY A 123 0.72 -5.25 25.48
N MET A 124 0.19 -5.25 24.27
CA MET A 124 0.52 -6.21 23.21
C MET A 124 1.74 -5.76 22.40
N ILE A 125 2.00 -4.47 22.35
CA ILE A 125 3.19 -3.84 21.78
C ILE A 125 3.96 -3.23 22.95
N ARG A 126 5.28 -3.41 22.95
CA ARG A 126 6.14 -2.73 23.92
C ARG A 126 6.12 -1.21 23.67
N GLU A 127 6.47 -0.44 24.65
CA GLU A 127 6.60 1.01 24.48
C GLU A 127 7.63 1.33 23.39
N VAL A 128 7.19 2.05 22.36
CA VAL A 128 8.00 2.48 21.21
C VAL A 128 7.69 3.93 20.85
N SER A 129 8.65 4.60 20.24
CA SER A 129 8.41 5.90 19.64
C SER A 129 7.66 5.73 18.30
N ILE A 130 6.37 6.03 18.27
CA ILE A 130 5.55 5.93 17.04
C ILE A 130 6.18 6.69 15.88
N PRO A 131 6.64 7.96 16.01
CA PRO A 131 7.31 8.66 14.92
C PRO A 131 8.52 7.91 14.36
N VAL A 132 9.29 7.22 15.22
CA VAL A 132 10.46 6.44 14.78
C VAL A 132 10.01 5.20 14.00
N VAL A 133 9.04 4.44 14.52
CA VAL A 133 8.48 3.26 13.86
C VAL A 133 7.91 3.65 12.49
N MET A 134 7.12 4.71 12.43
CA MET A 134 6.54 5.18 11.18
C MET A 134 7.58 5.69 10.19
N ALA A 135 8.63 6.36 10.66
CA ALA A 135 9.75 6.77 9.81
C ALA A 135 10.50 5.56 9.21
N MET A 136 10.71 4.51 10.00
CA MET A 136 11.32 3.26 9.53
C MET A 136 10.45 2.60 8.45
N VAL A 137 9.14 2.45 8.68
CA VAL A 137 8.21 1.82 7.73
C VAL A 137 8.11 2.65 6.45
N LYS A 138 7.81 3.94 6.58
CA LYS A 138 7.65 4.85 5.43
C LYS A 138 8.96 4.97 4.64
N GLY A 139 10.10 5.09 5.32
CA GLY A 139 11.42 5.16 4.70
C GLY A 139 11.81 3.88 3.96
N THR A 140 11.50 2.70 4.52
CA THR A 140 11.75 1.42 3.87
C THR A 140 10.85 1.24 2.63
N VAL A 141 9.55 1.54 2.76
CA VAL A 141 8.63 1.52 1.62
C VAL A 141 9.11 2.45 0.51
N TYR A 142 9.53 3.66 0.87
CA TYR A 142 10.08 4.63 -0.06
C TYR A 142 11.37 4.12 -0.74
N CYS A 143 12.29 3.52 0.03
CA CYS A 143 13.50 2.90 -0.49
C CYS A 143 13.20 1.77 -1.48
N PHE A 144 12.24 0.89 -1.17
CA PHE A 144 11.78 -0.14 -2.10
C PHE A 144 11.21 0.45 -3.40
N MET A 145 10.66 1.65 -3.31
CA MET A 145 10.08 2.35 -4.45
C MET A 145 11.12 3.06 -5.31
N GLU A 146 12.15 3.66 -4.73
CA GLU A 146 13.08 4.54 -5.44
C GLU A 146 14.37 3.86 -5.90
N SER A 147 14.74 2.76 -5.25
CA SER A 147 15.98 2.07 -5.57
C SER A 147 15.72 0.82 -6.40
N ASP A 148 16.77 0.30 -6.99
CA ASP A 148 16.78 -0.98 -7.68
C ASP A 148 17.10 -2.17 -6.74
N ILE A 149 17.09 -1.93 -5.42
CA ILE A 149 17.46 -2.93 -4.41
C ILE A 149 16.64 -4.22 -4.53
N LEU A 150 15.35 -4.11 -4.81
CA LEU A 150 14.50 -5.29 -4.97
C LEU A 150 14.85 -6.05 -6.24
N TYR A 151 15.12 -5.34 -7.32
CA TYR A 151 15.52 -5.94 -8.60
C TYR A 151 16.88 -6.65 -8.49
N GLN A 152 17.87 -5.99 -7.86
CA GLN A 152 19.21 -6.55 -7.65
C GLN A 152 19.20 -7.83 -6.79
N ASN A 153 18.20 -7.99 -5.92
CA ASN A 153 18.07 -9.14 -5.02
C ASN A 153 16.95 -10.10 -5.42
N GLU A 154 16.38 -9.96 -6.62
CA GLU A 154 15.33 -10.84 -7.17
C GLU A 154 14.09 -10.93 -6.25
N LEU A 155 13.78 -9.85 -5.51
CA LEU A 155 12.63 -9.75 -4.62
C LEU A 155 11.47 -9.03 -5.30
N THR A 156 10.26 -9.54 -5.09
CA THR A 156 9.05 -8.76 -5.40
C THR A 156 8.79 -7.75 -4.28
N TYR A 157 8.04 -6.70 -4.59
CA TYR A 157 7.63 -5.70 -3.58
C TYR A 157 6.82 -6.36 -2.45
N GLU A 158 5.94 -7.29 -2.80
CA GLU A 158 5.09 -8.01 -1.85
C GLU A 158 5.93 -8.85 -0.88
N GLN A 159 6.92 -9.57 -1.39
CA GLN A 159 7.85 -10.36 -0.57
C GLN A 159 8.64 -9.47 0.39
N ALA A 160 9.27 -8.42 -0.12
CA ALA A 160 10.06 -7.49 0.67
C ALA A 160 9.22 -6.76 1.73
N LYS A 161 7.99 -6.34 1.37
CA LYS A 161 7.06 -5.70 2.29
C LYS A 161 6.64 -6.64 3.42
N LYS A 162 6.32 -7.89 3.09
CA LYS A 162 5.96 -8.91 4.08
C LYS A 162 7.11 -9.18 5.04
N GLU A 163 8.32 -9.34 4.53
CA GLU A 163 9.51 -9.56 5.35
C GLU A 163 9.82 -8.36 6.26
N MET A 164 9.75 -7.14 5.71
CA MET A 164 9.88 -5.91 6.50
C MET A 164 8.88 -5.87 7.67
N VAL A 165 7.61 -6.17 7.40
CA VAL A 165 6.57 -6.19 8.43
C VAL A 165 6.84 -7.28 9.46
N GLU A 166 7.26 -8.46 9.05
CA GLU A 166 7.62 -9.55 9.97
C GLU A 166 8.77 -9.16 10.91
N ILE A 167 9.83 -8.56 10.37
CA ILE A 167 10.99 -8.06 11.16
C ILE A 167 10.51 -7.00 12.16
N LEU A 168 9.72 -6.02 11.71
CA LEU A 168 9.17 -4.97 12.56
C LEU A 168 8.34 -5.57 13.70
N MET A 169 7.38 -6.44 13.36
CA MET A 169 6.45 -6.99 14.35
C MET A 169 7.17 -7.86 15.39
N LYS A 170 8.20 -8.62 15.00
CA LYS A 170 9.06 -9.34 15.95
C LYS A 170 9.81 -8.39 16.90
N GLY A 171 10.18 -7.21 16.42
CA GLY A 171 10.90 -6.20 17.20
C GLY A 171 10.03 -5.39 18.16
N ILE A 172 8.75 -5.25 17.91
CA ILE A 172 7.85 -4.38 18.69
C ILE A 172 6.81 -5.14 19.52
N LYS A 173 6.51 -6.41 19.24
CA LYS A 173 5.63 -7.22 20.10
C LYS A 173 6.19 -7.26 21.51
N ALA A 174 5.31 -7.09 22.50
CA ALA A 174 5.69 -7.27 23.89
C ALA A 174 6.22 -8.68 24.08
N GLY A 175 7.39 -8.83 24.64
CA GLY A 175 7.95 -10.14 25.00
C GLY A 175 6.99 -10.81 25.98
N GLY A 176 6.55 -12.02 25.68
CA GLY A 176 5.91 -12.84 26.69
C GLY A 176 6.80 -12.85 27.93
N LYS A 177 6.25 -12.55 29.11
CA LYS A 177 6.99 -12.67 30.35
C LYS A 177 7.61 -14.07 30.35
N SER A 178 8.93 -14.14 30.20
CA SER A 178 9.67 -15.32 30.58
C SER A 178 9.29 -15.57 32.03
N GLN A 179 8.62 -16.68 32.30
CA GLN A 179 8.50 -17.18 33.64
C GLN A 179 9.93 -17.54 34.07
N ASP A 180 10.66 -16.54 34.58
CA ASP A 180 11.80 -16.82 35.43
C ASP A 180 11.22 -17.52 36.67
N SER A 181 11.19 -18.85 36.57
CA SER A 181 11.06 -19.73 37.71
C SER A 181 12.31 -19.52 38.54
N GLY A 182 12.23 -18.59 39.46
CA GLY A 182 13.24 -18.48 40.52
C GLY A 182 13.36 -19.81 41.26
N ASN A 183 14.57 -20.31 41.35
CA ASN A 183 14.98 -21.29 42.31
C ASN A 183 15.99 -20.65 43.24
#